data_0b6f82b37f5e2e63ee872321e9c25680
#
_entry.id   0b6f82b37f5e2e63ee872321e9c25680
#
_cell.length_a   1.000
_cell.length_b   1.000
_cell.length_c   1.000
_cell.angle_alpha   90.00
_cell.angle_beta   90.00
_cell.angle_gamma   90.00
#
_symmetry.space_group_name_H-M   'P 1'
#
loop_
_entity.id
_entity.type
_entity.pdbx_description
1 polymer ?
#
loop_
_entity_poly.entity_id
_entity_poly.type
_entity_poly.pdbx_seq_one_letter_code
_entity_poly.pdbx_strand_id
1 'polypeptide(L)'
;AVHQFITIGDHSMISGGSLVRKDVPPFTKAAKEPLSYIGINSVGLRRRGFSSEKIREIQDIYRILYQKNYNNSQALDIVEAEMEATPERDEIIHFVRNSSRGIMKGYAGVY
;
A
#
# COMPACT_ATOMS: atom_id res chain seq x y z
N ALA A 1 5.43 -0.31 -17.85
CA ALA A 1 4.44 0.61 -18.41
C ALA A 1 3.26 0.81 -17.46
N VAL A 2 2.85 2.04 -17.30
CA VAL A 2 1.72 2.40 -16.42
C VAL A 2 0.51 2.70 -17.27
N HIS A 3 -0.61 2.05 -16.94
CA HIS A 3 -1.87 2.28 -17.64
C HIS A 3 -2.36 3.73 -17.39
N GLN A 4 -2.98 4.33 -18.40
CA GLN A 4 -3.53 5.69 -18.29
C GLN A 4 -4.53 5.77 -17.13
N PHE A 5 -4.51 6.87 -16.38
CA PHE A 5 -5.36 7.12 -15.20
C PHE A 5 -5.04 6.26 -13.97
N ILE A 6 -3.92 5.55 -13.97
CA ILE A 6 -3.42 4.86 -12.78
C ILE A 6 -2.66 5.87 -11.91
N THR A 7 -2.82 5.76 -10.60
CA THR A 7 -2.08 6.58 -9.63
C THR A 7 -1.09 5.70 -8.86
N ILE A 8 0.14 6.18 -8.75
CA ILE A 8 1.18 5.51 -7.96
C ILE A 8 1.50 6.40 -6.77
N GLY A 9 1.35 5.84 -5.57
CA GLY A 9 1.55 6.58 -4.33
C GLY A 9 3.02 6.88 -4.05
N ASP A 10 3.25 7.82 -3.13
CA ASP A 10 4.59 8.26 -2.73
C ASP A 10 5.40 7.11 -2.11
N HIS A 11 6.70 7.14 -2.33
CA HIS A 11 7.64 6.16 -1.76
C HIS A 11 7.38 4.71 -2.17
N SER A 12 6.56 4.48 -3.18
CA SER A 12 6.30 3.14 -3.71
C SER A 12 7.43 2.70 -4.63
N MET A 13 7.63 1.39 -4.70
CA MET A 13 8.62 0.76 -5.58
C MET A 13 7.92 -0.30 -6.43
N ILE A 14 8.13 -0.23 -7.74
CA ILE A 14 7.57 -1.19 -8.69
C ILE A 14 8.71 -1.87 -9.42
N SER A 15 8.65 -3.20 -9.50
CA SER A 15 9.66 -3.97 -10.23
C SER A 15 9.69 -3.56 -11.69
N GLY A 16 10.90 -3.43 -12.24
CA GLY A 16 11.10 -3.07 -13.64
C GLY A 16 10.39 -4.03 -14.59
N GLY A 17 9.83 -3.50 -15.67
CA GLY A 17 9.11 -4.29 -16.65
C GLY A 17 7.69 -4.68 -16.27
N SER A 18 7.23 -4.33 -15.07
CA SER A 18 5.87 -4.64 -14.64
C SER A 18 4.83 -3.78 -15.36
N LEU A 19 3.71 -4.38 -15.70
CA LEU A 19 2.56 -3.66 -16.25
C LEU A 19 1.62 -3.25 -15.12
N VAL A 20 1.41 -1.94 -14.95
CA VAL A 20 0.61 -1.40 -13.86
C VAL A 20 -0.80 -1.14 -14.36
N ARG A 21 -1.78 -1.89 -13.85
CA ARG A 21 -3.21 -1.80 -14.23
C ARG A 21 -4.10 -1.28 -13.12
N LYS A 22 -3.63 -1.30 -11.89
CA LYS A 22 -4.35 -0.83 -10.70
C LYS A 22 -3.50 0.20 -9.98
N ASP A 23 -4.14 1.00 -9.14
CA ASP A 23 -3.42 1.99 -8.34
C ASP A 23 -2.46 1.32 -7.37
N VAL A 24 -1.29 1.94 -7.17
CA VAL A 24 -0.26 1.45 -6.26
C VAL A 24 -0.22 2.35 -5.03
N PRO A 25 -0.65 1.86 -3.86
CA PRO A 25 -0.70 2.68 -2.65
C PRO A 25 0.69 3.16 -2.21
N PRO A 26 0.76 4.26 -1.43
CA PRO A 26 2.04 4.79 -0.97
C PRO A 26 2.78 3.80 -0.06
N PHE A 27 4.09 3.90 -0.04
CA PHE A 27 5.01 3.14 0.80
C PHE A 27 5.13 1.66 0.45
N THR A 28 4.47 1.18 -0.60
CA THR A 28 4.42 -0.25 -0.92
C THR A 28 5.48 -0.67 -1.92
N LYS A 29 5.69 -1.95 -1.95
CA LYS A 29 6.52 -2.64 -2.94
C LYS A 29 5.61 -3.51 -3.79
N ALA A 30 5.70 -3.39 -5.10
CA ALA A 30 4.83 -4.08 -6.04
C ALA A 30 5.65 -4.90 -7.03
N ALA A 31 5.25 -6.14 -7.24
CA ALA A 31 5.90 -7.04 -8.19
C ALA A 31 4.91 -8.12 -8.62
N LYS A 32 5.37 -9.06 -9.43
CA LYS A 32 4.62 -10.20 -9.93
C LYS A 32 3.71 -9.84 -11.10
N GLU A 33 3.13 -10.85 -11.70
CA GLU A 33 2.16 -10.73 -12.78
C GLU A 33 0.94 -11.58 -12.43
N PRO A 34 -0.23 -10.99 -12.20
CA PRO A 34 -0.51 -9.55 -12.21
C PRO A 34 0.21 -8.82 -11.07
N LEU A 35 0.46 -7.52 -11.26
CA LEU A 35 1.16 -6.70 -10.27
C LEU A 35 0.45 -6.76 -8.92
N SER A 36 1.19 -7.09 -7.87
CA SER A 36 0.64 -7.34 -6.55
C SER A 36 1.47 -6.69 -5.46
N TYR A 37 0.83 -6.39 -4.33
CA TYR A 37 1.50 -5.95 -3.12
C TYR A 37 2.32 -7.11 -2.56
N ILE A 38 3.62 -6.90 -2.39
CA ILE A 38 4.53 -7.92 -1.83
C ILE A 38 5.18 -7.49 -0.51
N GLY A 39 4.74 -6.38 0.05
CA GLY A 39 5.27 -5.83 1.28
C GLY A 39 5.44 -4.33 1.16
N ILE A 40 5.94 -3.68 2.21
CA ILE A 40 6.27 -2.27 2.15
C ILE A 40 7.70 -2.08 1.65
N ASN A 41 8.00 -0.90 1.12
CA ASN A 41 9.32 -0.55 0.61
C ASN A 41 10.25 -0.15 1.76
N SER A 42 10.55 -1.07 2.67
CA SER A 42 11.29 -0.79 3.90
C SER A 42 12.70 -0.26 3.63
N VAL A 43 13.39 -0.79 2.63
CA VAL A 43 14.73 -0.34 2.29
C VAL A 43 14.71 1.12 1.84
N GLY A 44 13.80 1.47 0.93
CA GLY A 44 13.66 2.84 0.44
C GLY A 44 13.25 3.82 1.55
N LEU A 45 12.35 3.39 2.43
CA LEU A 45 11.90 4.21 3.55
C LEU A 45 13.03 4.48 4.54
N ARG A 46 13.83 3.46 4.87
CA ARG A 46 14.99 3.66 5.74
C ARG A 46 16.02 4.62 5.14
N ARG A 47 16.25 4.52 3.84
CA ARG A 47 17.17 5.44 3.14
C ARG A 47 16.70 6.88 3.20
N ARG A 48 15.38 7.10 3.30
CA ARG A 48 14.78 8.43 3.39
C ARG A 48 14.57 8.91 4.83
N GLY A 49 15.09 8.18 5.80
CA GLY A 49 15.08 8.61 7.19
C GLY A 49 13.87 8.16 8.01
N PHE A 50 13.02 7.28 7.48
CA PHE A 50 11.91 6.73 8.26
C PHE A 50 12.45 5.83 9.37
N SER A 51 11.95 6.03 10.59
CA SER A 51 12.34 5.21 11.73
C SER A 51 11.79 3.79 11.61
N SER A 52 12.41 2.85 12.34
CA SER A 52 11.91 1.47 12.40
C SER A 52 10.50 1.41 12.96
N GLU A 53 10.17 2.27 13.92
CA GLU A 53 8.83 2.36 14.50
C GLU A 53 7.80 2.81 13.47
N LYS A 54 8.15 3.83 12.68
CA LYS A 54 7.28 4.33 11.62
C LYS A 54 7.06 3.29 10.52
N ILE A 55 8.12 2.59 10.14
CA ILE A 55 8.02 1.51 9.15
C ILE A 55 7.09 0.40 9.66
N ARG A 56 7.20 0.03 10.93
CA ARG A 56 6.31 -0.98 11.52
C ARG A 56 4.86 -0.51 11.55
N GLU A 57 4.62 0.75 11.88
CA GLU A 57 3.28 1.34 11.85
C GLU A 57 2.64 1.22 10.46
N ILE A 58 3.38 1.60 9.43
CA ILE A 58 2.92 1.49 8.04
C ILE A 58 2.66 0.03 7.67
N GLN A 59 3.54 -0.87 8.07
CA GLN A 59 3.40 -2.30 7.84
C GLN A 59 2.12 -2.85 8.47
N ASP A 60 1.81 -2.42 9.69
CA ASP A 60 0.60 -2.85 10.39
C ASP A 60 -0.67 -2.38 9.69
N ILE A 61 -0.65 -1.16 9.16
CA ILE A 61 -1.78 -0.64 8.37
C ILE A 61 -2.04 -1.53 7.15
N TYR A 62 -1.00 -1.88 6.41
CA TYR A 62 -1.14 -2.71 5.23
C TYR A 62 -1.50 -4.16 5.57
N ARG A 63 -1.09 -4.64 6.74
CA ARG A 63 -1.52 -5.95 7.22
C ARG A 63 -3.03 -6.01 7.38
N ILE A 64 -3.63 -4.96 7.92
CA ILE A 64 -5.09 -4.86 8.06
C ILE A 64 -5.75 -4.73 6.69
N LEU A 65 -5.22 -3.84 5.84
CA LEU A 65 -5.80 -3.55 4.52
C LEU A 65 -5.86 -4.79 3.63
N TYR A 66 -4.85 -5.64 3.68
CA TYR A 66 -4.76 -6.83 2.84
C TYR A 66 -5.22 -8.11 3.54
N GLN A 67 -5.84 -7.99 4.69
CA GLN A 67 -6.42 -9.15 5.38
C GLN A 67 -7.61 -9.70 4.59
N LYS A 68 -7.65 -11.02 4.42
CA LYS A 68 -8.61 -11.68 3.51
C LYS A 68 -10.09 -11.47 3.86
N ASN A 69 -10.39 -11.24 5.14
CA ASN A 69 -11.77 -11.16 5.62
C ASN A 69 -12.40 -9.77 5.43
N TYR A 70 -11.63 -8.81 4.94
CA TYR A 70 -12.11 -7.44 4.82
C TYR A 70 -12.09 -6.99 3.36
N ASN A 71 -13.11 -6.22 2.96
CA ASN A 71 -12.98 -5.39 1.77
C ASN A 71 -12.23 -4.10 2.15
N ASN A 72 -11.88 -3.29 1.16
CA ASN A 72 -11.09 -2.08 1.42
C ASN A 72 -11.80 -1.11 2.37
N SER A 73 -13.10 -0.91 2.21
CA SER A 73 -13.87 -0.01 3.05
C SER A 73 -13.87 -0.45 4.52
N GLN A 74 -14.09 -1.74 4.76
CA GLN A 74 -14.06 -2.31 6.11
C GLN A 74 -12.68 -2.19 6.73
N ALA A 75 -11.62 -2.49 5.96
CA ALA A 75 -10.24 -2.41 6.44
C ALA A 75 -9.88 -0.97 6.82
N LEU A 76 -10.28 0.01 6.02
CA LEU A 76 -10.01 1.41 6.32
C LEU A 76 -10.73 1.88 7.57
N ASP A 77 -11.96 1.42 7.79
CA ASP A 77 -12.69 1.74 9.02
C ASP A 77 -11.96 1.19 10.25
N ILE A 78 -11.42 -0.02 10.16
CA ILE A 78 -10.64 -0.63 11.24
C ILE A 78 -9.35 0.16 11.49
N VAL A 79 -8.65 0.54 10.43
CA VAL A 79 -7.43 1.36 10.55
C VAL A 79 -7.72 2.67 11.26
N GLU A 80 -8.80 3.35 10.89
CA GLU A 80 -9.18 4.60 11.55
C GLU A 80 -9.53 4.42 13.01
N ALA A 81 -10.18 3.31 13.37
CA ALA A 81 -10.61 3.04 14.74
C ALA A 81 -9.46 2.60 15.64
N GLU A 82 -8.52 1.83 15.12
CA GLU A 82 -7.50 1.16 15.93
C GLU A 82 -6.11 1.78 15.85
N MET A 83 -5.80 2.48 14.76
CA MET A 83 -4.47 3.06 14.56
C MET A 83 -4.47 4.54 14.91
N GLU A 84 -3.36 4.99 15.52
CA GLU A 84 -3.18 6.40 15.85
C GLU A 84 -3.16 7.26 14.59
N ALA A 85 -3.74 8.46 14.67
CA ALA A 85 -3.76 9.40 13.55
C ALA A 85 -2.36 9.96 13.29
N THR A 86 -1.81 9.61 12.14
CA THR A 86 -0.50 10.09 11.69
C THR A 86 -0.62 10.54 10.23
N PRO A 87 0.31 11.39 9.76
CA PRO A 87 0.28 11.78 8.34
C PRO A 87 0.33 10.58 7.39
N GLU A 88 1.11 9.58 7.70
CA GLU A 88 1.23 8.39 6.87
C GLU A 88 -0.05 7.57 6.84
N ARG A 89 -0.69 7.38 8.00
CA ARG A 89 -1.99 6.71 8.07
C ARG A 89 -3.02 7.43 7.22
N ASP A 90 -3.09 8.74 7.37
CA ASP A 90 -4.07 9.54 6.65
C ASP A 90 -3.79 9.55 5.14
N GLU A 91 -2.54 9.56 4.73
CA GLU A 91 -2.16 9.46 3.32
C GLU A 91 -2.63 8.14 2.72
N ILE A 92 -2.42 7.03 3.41
CA ILE A 92 -2.85 5.71 2.96
C ILE A 92 -4.37 5.64 2.83
N ILE A 93 -5.08 6.09 3.87
CA ILE A 93 -6.55 6.07 3.88
C ILE A 93 -7.10 6.91 2.72
N HIS A 94 -6.59 8.11 2.57
CA HIS A 94 -7.03 9.01 1.51
C HIS A 94 -6.78 8.40 0.13
N PHE A 95 -5.60 7.84 -0.09
CA PHE A 95 -5.25 7.23 -1.37
C PHE A 95 -6.21 6.08 -1.71
N VAL A 96 -6.43 5.16 -0.77
CA VAL A 96 -7.26 3.98 -1.03
C VAL A 96 -8.74 4.37 -1.22
N ARG A 97 -9.26 5.31 -0.44
CA ARG A 97 -10.64 5.80 -0.59
C ARG A 97 -10.88 6.49 -1.93
N ASN A 98 -9.87 7.15 -2.46
CA ASN A 98 -9.99 7.91 -3.71
C ASN A 98 -9.53 7.12 -4.93
N SER A 99 -9.23 5.85 -4.78
CA SER A 99 -8.80 4.99 -5.87
C SER A 99 -10.01 4.49 -6.66
N SER A 100 -10.35 5.19 -7.74
CA SER A 100 -11.49 4.83 -8.59
C SER A 100 -11.26 3.52 -9.36
N ARG A 101 -10.02 3.22 -9.67
CA ARG A 101 -9.64 1.99 -10.38
C ARG A 101 -9.43 0.80 -9.45
N GLY A 102 -9.41 1.05 -8.14
CA GLY A 102 -9.02 0.05 -7.16
C GLY A 102 -7.51 -0.07 -7.04
N ILE A 103 -7.07 -0.58 -5.90
CA ILE A 103 -5.64 -0.79 -5.64
C ILE A 103 -5.23 -2.21 -6.04
N MET A 104 -3.92 -2.41 -6.26
CA MET A 104 -3.38 -3.73 -6.54
C MET A 104 -3.73 -4.71 -5.42
N LYS A 105 -3.86 -5.99 -5.77
CA LYS A 105 -4.17 -7.05 -4.81
C LYS A 105 -2.94 -7.44 -4.01
N GLY A 106 -3.15 -8.08 -2.86
CA GLY A 106 -2.09 -8.70 -2.10
C GLY A 106 -1.61 -9.98 -2.79
N TYR A 107 -0.31 -10.22 -2.74
CA TYR A 107 0.24 -11.48 -3.21
C TYR A 107 -0.08 -12.59 -2.19
N ALA A 108 -0.55 -13.74 -2.65
CA ALA A 108 -1.08 -14.80 -1.79
C ALA A 108 -0.06 -15.33 -0.75
N GLY A 109 1.22 -15.18 -0.99
CA GLY A 109 2.26 -15.61 -0.06
C GLY A 109 2.62 -14.60 1.03
N VAL A 110 2.03 -13.40 1.04
CA VAL A 110 2.38 -12.33 1.98
C VAL A 110 1.64 -12.46 3.31
N TYR A 111 0.37 -12.77 3.25
CA TYR A 111 -0.49 -12.89 4.44
C TYR A 111 -1.34 -14.15 4.39
#